data_e7dc6f82a22e669de5c7662958a22474
#
_entry.id   e7dc6f82a22e669de5c7662958a22474
#
_cell.length_a   1.000
_cell.length_b   1.000
_cell.length_c   1.000
_cell.angle_alpha   90.00
_cell.angle_beta   90.00
_cell.angle_gamma   90.00
#
_symmetry.space_group_name_H-M   'P 1'
#
loop_
_entity.id
_entity.type
_entity.pdbx_description
1 polymer ?
#
loop_
_entity_poly.entity_id
_entity_poly.type
_entity_poly.pdbx_seq_one_letter_code
_entity_poly.pdbx_strand_id
1 'polypeptide(L)'
;EYNNAVRDLLELRGDIYPLPEKTLRPGQPYFNPSSGRFPRSIVVGNRTLGKNQVERQILTGVSPFALDLQAEGGFNNRGEDLSVSPILLESFISLGRAIISAPEFDSYCEIQAELFEAPEGLTLAQEVELASGRLSALLERAFRAPVQETTLRRYVNYFETRCRETGKFTDAMKDVVAAILASPRFLFVRAEETAEGSDVPSSAYPLANRLAFFLWSSIPDKELLELARTGELRQLEVLRQQTERMLSCLLYTSPSPRDP
;
A
#
# COMPACT_ATOMS: atom_id res chain seq x y z
N GLU A 1 2.85 -6.41 2.27
CA GLU A 1 1.85 -5.34 2.48
C GLU A 1 2.06 -4.18 1.49
N TYR A 2 3.24 -3.50 1.49
CA TYR A 2 3.49 -2.36 0.59
C TYR A 2 3.28 -2.72 -0.90
N ASN A 3 3.82 -3.85 -1.35
CA ASN A 3 3.68 -4.31 -2.73
C ASN A 3 2.20 -4.51 -3.14
N ASN A 4 1.43 -5.18 -2.27
CA ASN A 4 0.00 -5.36 -2.49
C ASN A 4 -0.74 -4.03 -2.52
N ALA A 5 -0.42 -3.11 -1.59
CA ALA A 5 -1.03 -1.79 -1.54
C ALA A 5 -0.76 -0.96 -2.81
N VAL A 6 0.46 -1.02 -3.35
CA VAL A 6 0.82 -0.36 -4.62
C VAL A 6 0.10 -1.00 -5.80
N ARG A 7 0.09 -2.34 -5.87
CA ARG A 7 -0.62 -3.08 -6.91
C ARG A 7 -2.11 -2.72 -6.94
N ASP A 8 -2.77 -2.76 -5.79
CA ASP A 8 -4.21 -2.53 -5.71
C ASP A 8 -4.57 -1.04 -5.86
N LEU A 9 -3.67 -0.11 -5.46
CA LEU A 9 -3.86 1.32 -5.67
C LEU A 9 -3.81 1.70 -7.16
N LEU A 10 -2.83 1.16 -7.88
CA LEU A 10 -2.56 1.46 -9.28
C LEU A 10 -3.19 0.44 -10.24
N GLU A 11 -3.94 -0.54 -9.70
CA GLU A 11 -4.59 -1.60 -10.47
C GLU A 11 -3.60 -2.29 -11.42
N LEU A 12 -2.46 -2.76 -10.85
CA LEU A 12 -1.43 -3.42 -11.63
C LEU A 12 -1.80 -4.89 -11.87
N ARG A 13 -1.65 -5.37 -13.11
CA ARG A 13 -1.98 -6.75 -13.51
C ARG A 13 -1.12 -7.84 -12.89
N GLY A 14 -0.14 -7.51 -12.09
CA GLY A 14 0.74 -8.45 -11.44
C GLY A 14 1.75 -7.79 -10.54
N ASP A 15 2.58 -8.59 -9.90
CA ASP A 15 3.70 -8.13 -9.09
C ASP A 15 4.85 -7.70 -10.00
N ILE A 16 4.80 -6.47 -10.52
CA ILE A 16 5.83 -5.92 -11.40
C ILE A 16 7.16 -5.79 -10.65
N TYR A 17 7.08 -5.55 -9.35
CA TYR A 17 8.21 -5.34 -8.47
C TYR A 17 8.10 -6.26 -7.27
N PRO A 18 8.47 -7.55 -7.42
CA PRO A 18 8.58 -8.39 -6.26
C PRO A 18 9.63 -7.73 -5.34
N LEU A 19 9.19 -7.20 -4.21
CA LEU A 19 10.12 -6.89 -3.14
C LEU A 19 10.89 -8.17 -2.82
N PRO A 20 12.23 -8.09 -2.58
CA PRO A 20 12.99 -9.27 -2.29
C PRO A 20 12.31 -10.02 -1.14
N GLU A 21 11.69 -11.13 -1.45
CA GLU A 21 11.24 -12.04 -0.42
C GLU A 21 12.49 -12.43 0.34
N LYS A 22 12.48 -12.18 1.64
CA LYS A 22 13.47 -12.81 2.51
C LYS A 22 13.38 -14.29 2.18
N THR A 23 14.40 -14.82 1.52
CA THR A 23 14.44 -16.25 1.19
C THR A 23 14.44 -17.00 2.52
N LEU A 24 13.24 -17.25 3.00
CA LEU A 24 13.02 -18.16 4.09
C LEU A 24 13.56 -19.50 3.57
N ARG A 25 14.65 -20.00 4.16
CA ARG A 25 15.00 -21.41 3.93
C ARG A 25 13.71 -22.18 4.14
N PRO A 26 13.36 -23.12 3.24
CA PRO A 26 12.16 -23.92 3.38
C PRO A 26 12.27 -24.61 4.75
N GLY A 27 11.61 -24.02 5.75
CA GLY A 27 11.37 -24.70 7.01
C GLY A 27 10.25 -25.70 6.76
N GLN A 28 10.16 -26.71 7.57
CA GLN A 28 9.01 -27.62 7.48
C GLN A 28 7.74 -26.77 7.61
N PRO A 29 6.74 -26.97 6.74
CA PRO A 29 5.51 -26.22 6.79
C PRO A 29 4.87 -26.41 8.17
N TYR A 30 4.42 -25.32 8.79
CA TYR A 30 3.72 -25.35 10.09
C TYR A 30 2.40 -26.12 10.02
N PHE A 31 1.87 -26.26 8.83
CA PHE A 31 0.64 -26.96 8.58
C PHE A 31 0.91 -28.17 7.67
N ASN A 32 0.46 -29.33 8.13
CA ASN A 32 0.45 -30.54 7.27
C ASN A 32 -0.94 -30.67 6.66
N PRO A 33 -1.12 -30.39 5.36
CA PRO A 33 -2.40 -30.47 4.68
C PRO A 33 -3.05 -31.86 4.79
N SER A 34 -2.24 -32.91 4.85
CA SER A 34 -2.71 -34.29 4.96
C SER A 34 -3.31 -34.62 6.33
N SER A 35 -2.93 -33.91 7.38
CA SER A 35 -3.46 -34.14 8.72
C SER A 35 -4.71 -33.30 9.02
N GLY A 36 -4.94 -32.22 8.28
CA GLY A 36 -6.05 -31.28 8.52
C GLY A 36 -6.02 -30.59 9.89
N ARG A 37 -4.90 -30.67 10.61
CA ARG A 37 -4.78 -30.16 11.98
C ARG A 37 -3.55 -29.27 12.13
N PHE A 38 -3.71 -28.18 12.86
CA PHE A 38 -2.58 -27.37 13.29
C PHE A 38 -1.78 -28.11 14.38
N PRO A 39 -0.44 -27.93 14.40
CA PRO A 39 0.37 -28.48 15.47
C PRO A 39 -0.03 -27.83 16.82
N ARG A 40 0.10 -28.59 17.92
CA ARG A 40 -0.21 -28.08 19.27
C ARG A 40 0.75 -26.99 19.74
N SER A 41 1.94 -26.93 19.20
CA SER A 41 2.94 -25.92 19.49
C SER A 41 3.74 -25.59 18.23
N ILE A 42 4.07 -24.31 18.10
CA ILE A 42 4.91 -23.80 17.02
C ILE A 42 6.15 -23.20 17.66
N VAL A 43 7.33 -23.61 17.21
CA VAL A 43 8.59 -23.01 17.64
C VAL A 43 8.84 -21.79 16.76
N VAL A 44 8.66 -20.61 17.33
CA VAL A 44 9.01 -19.36 16.65
C VAL A 44 10.50 -19.10 16.92
N GLY A 45 11.33 -19.40 15.92
CA GLY A 45 12.77 -19.14 15.99
C GLY A 45 13.12 -17.71 15.60
N ASN A 46 14.00 -17.06 16.37
CA ASN A 46 14.63 -15.82 15.96
C ASN A 46 15.62 -16.13 14.82
N ARG A 47 15.33 -15.71 13.59
CA ARG A 47 16.27 -15.86 12.47
C ARG A 47 17.15 -14.64 12.41
N THR A 48 18.32 -14.72 12.98
CA THR A 48 19.42 -13.83 12.62
C THR A 48 19.81 -14.10 11.17
N LEU A 49 19.64 -13.10 10.32
CA LEU A 49 20.19 -13.11 8.96
C LEU A 49 21.71 -13.26 9.07
N GLY A 50 22.25 -14.34 8.51
CA GLY A 50 23.72 -14.52 8.47
C GLY A 50 24.34 -13.38 7.66
N LYS A 51 25.56 -12.99 8.02
CA LYS A 51 26.33 -11.90 7.39
C LYS A 51 26.46 -11.98 5.85
N ASN A 52 26.12 -13.08 5.23
CA ASN A 52 26.23 -13.34 3.79
C ASN A 52 24.87 -13.31 3.04
N GLN A 53 23.78 -12.97 3.70
CA GLN A 53 22.49 -12.81 3.03
C GLN A 53 22.27 -11.34 2.68
N VAL A 54 23.03 -10.86 1.72
CA VAL A 54 22.75 -9.58 1.06
C VAL A 54 21.52 -9.81 0.21
N GLU A 55 20.43 -9.12 0.55
CA GLU A 55 19.23 -9.12 -0.28
C GLU A 55 19.61 -8.62 -1.68
N ARG A 56 19.31 -9.42 -2.71
CA ARG A 56 19.59 -9.04 -4.09
C ARG A 56 18.70 -7.85 -4.44
N GLN A 57 19.29 -6.72 -4.80
CA GLN A 57 18.52 -5.60 -5.33
C GLN A 57 17.79 -6.04 -6.61
N ILE A 58 16.47 -5.99 -6.58
CA ILE A 58 15.64 -6.32 -7.74
C ILE A 58 15.52 -5.11 -8.65
N LEU A 59 15.46 -3.90 -8.07
CA LEU A 59 15.37 -2.65 -8.81
C LEU A 59 16.72 -1.92 -8.78
N THR A 60 17.24 -1.62 -9.96
CA THR A 60 18.48 -0.84 -10.11
C THR A 60 18.27 0.57 -9.55
N GLY A 61 19.20 1.03 -8.71
CA GLY A 61 19.19 2.39 -8.15
C GLY A 61 18.37 2.57 -6.87
N VAL A 62 17.76 1.51 -6.34
CA VAL A 62 17.11 1.54 -5.03
C VAL A 62 18.09 1.09 -3.97
N SER A 63 18.33 1.92 -2.96
CA SER A 63 19.14 1.55 -1.80
C SER A 63 18.47 0.45 -1.00
N PRO A 64 19.23 -0.44 -0.35
CA PRO A 64 18.67 -1.44 0.55
C PRO A 64 17.85 -0.75 1.65
N PHE A 65 16.68 -1.32 1.97
CA PHE A 65 15.87 -0.81 3.07
C PHE A 65 16.60 -0.99 4.41
N ALA A 66 16.52 0.03 5.25
CA ALA A 66 16.97 -0.10 6.63
C ALA A 66 16.13 -1.17 7.34
N LEU A 67 16.80 -2.06 8.06
CA LEU A 67 16.11 -3.07 8.86
C LEU A 67 15.65 -2.43 10.17
N ASP A 68 14.37 -2.52 10.47
CA ASP A 68 13.85 -2.18 11.77
C ASP A 68 14.34 -3.18 12.83
N LEU A 69 14.54 -2.70 14.05
CA LEU A 69 14.87 -3.56 15.17
C LEU A 69 13.73 -4.56 15.38
N GLN A 70 14.12 -5.83 15.51
CA GLN A 70 13.14 -6.86 15.82
C GLN A 70 12.80 -6.79 17.32
N ALA A 71 11.51 -6.83 17.63
CA ALA A 71 11.02 -6.96 18.98
C ALA A 71 11.46 -8.28 19.61
N GLU A 72 11.42 -8.37 20.94
CA GLU A 72 11.58 -9.64 21.66
C GLU A 72 10.64 -10.69 21.09
N GLY A 73 11.15 -11.85 20.75
CA GLY A 73 10.39 -12.92 20.08
C GLY A 73 10.46 -12.93 18.55
N GLY A 74 11.18 -11.99 17.93
CA GLY A 74 11.47 -11.99 16.49
C GLY A 74 10.34 -11.42 15.60
N PHE A 75 9.37 -10.74 16.19
CA PHE A 75 8.31 -10.04 15.45
C PHE A 75 8.82 -8.67 14.96
N ASN A 76 8.50 -8.31 13.73
CA ASN A 76 8.88 -7.03 13.11
C ASN A 76 7.68 -6.12 12.80
N ASN A 77 6.54 -6.37 13.42
CA ASN A 77 5.30 -5.63 13.24
C ASN A 77 4.82 -4.92 14.51
N ARG A 78 5.66 -4.83 15.54
CA ARG A 78 5.34 -4.12 16.76
C ARG A 78 5.60 -2.63 16.57
N GLY A 79 4.54 -1.82 16.63
CA GLY A 79 4.59 -0.39 16.31
C GLY A 79 5.58 0.42 17.17
N GLU A 80 5.82 -0.01 18.42
CA GLU A 80 6.77 0.63 19.35
C GLU A 80 8.24 0.47 18.92
N ASP A 81 8.55 -0.60 18.17
CA ASP A 81 9.90 -0.92 17.71
C ASP A 81 10.15 -0.43 16.27
N LEU A 82 9.11 0.06 15.58
CA LEU A 82 9.22 0.60 14.23
C LEU A 82 9.75 2.02 14.26
N SER A 83 10.78 2.29 13.49
CA SER A 83 11.38 3.61 13.36
C SER A 83 11.22 4.18 11.95
N VAL A 84 10.94 5.48 11.87
CA VAL A 84 10.95 6.22 10.61
C VAL A 84 12.29 6.89 10.46
N SER A 85 13.28 6.17 9.93
CA SER A 85 14.58 6.77 9.66
C SER A 85 14.56 7.57 8.35
N PRO A 86 15.35 8.64 8.24
CA PRO A 86 15.51 9.38 6.98
C PRO A 86 15.95 8.47 5.81
N ILE A 87 16.81 7.49 6.07
CA ILE A 87 17.31 6.52 5.09
C ILE A 87 16.15 5.65 4.57
N LEU A 88 15.23 5.24 5.45
CA LEU A 88 14.06 4.45 5.06
C LEU A 88 13.13 5.27 4.16
N LEU A 89 12.87 6.53 4.51
CA LEU A 89 12.05 7.42 3.67
C LEU A 89 12.69 7.68 2.30
N GLU A 90 14.00 7.89 2.26
CA GLU A 90 14.75 8.05 1.01
C GLU A 90 14.67 6.79 0.13
N SER A 91 14.75 5.61 0.74
CA SER A 91 14.56 4.34 0.05
C SER A 91 13.16 4.20 -0.55
N PHE A 92 12.10 4.62 0.17
CA PHE A 92 10.74 4.62 -0.36
C PHE A 92 10.54 5.65 -1.49
N ILE A 93 11.16 6.83 -1.41
CA ILE A 93 11.14 7.82 -2.50
C ILE A 93 11.79 7.23 -3.75
N SER A 94 12.95 6.63 -3.60
CA SER A 94 13.68 5.99 -4.70
C SER A 94 12.88 4.82 -5.30
N LEU A 95 12.25 3.99 -4.45
CA LEU A 95 11.40 2.90 -4.88
C LEU A 95 10.16 3.40 -5.63
N GLY A 96 9.45 4.40 -5.11
CA GLY A 96 8.28 4.98 -5.77
C GLY A 96 8.62 5.51 -7.17
N ARG A 97 9.74 6.20 -7.30
CA ARG A 97 10.23 6.65 -8.62
C ARG A 97 10.58 5.49 -9.54
N ALA A 98 11.29 4.49 -9.04
CA ALA A 98 11.68 3.31 -9.83
C ALA A 98 10.45 2.55 -10.35
N ILE A 99 9.40 2.42 -9.53
CA ILE A 99 8.14 1.78 -9.93
C ILE A 99 7.51 2.53 -11.10
N ILE A 100 7.30 3.83 -10.95
CA ILE A 100 6.58 4.64 -11.94
C ILE A 100 7.38 4.84 -13.23
N SER A 101 8.71 4.83 -13.13
CA SER A 101 9.60 5.03 -14.28
C SER A 101 9.98 3.73 -14.99
N ALA A 102 9.51 2.59 -14.53
CA ALA A 102 9.85 1.33 -15.17
C ALA A 102 9.23 1.23 -16.58
N PRO A 103 9.97 0.69 -17.54
CA PRO A 103 9.51 0.59 -18.94
C PRO A 103 8.19 -0.20 -19.08
N GLU A 104 7.99 -1.17 -18.22
CA GLU A 104 6.82 -2.05 -18.26
C GLU A 104 5.59 -1.44 -17.56
N PHE A 105 5.77 -0.37 -16.78
CA PHE A 105 4.72 0.22 -15.95
C PHE A 105 3.45 0.53 -16.74
N ASP A 106 3.58 1.23 -17.86
CA ASP A 106 2.45 1.68 -18.67
C ASP A 106 1.63 0.49 -19.23
N SER A 107 2.26 -0.64 -19.50
CA SER A 107 1.59 -1.84 -20.02
C SER A 107 0.89 -2.67 -18.93
N TYR A 108 1.30 -2.54 -17.68
CA TYR A 108 0.75 -3.29 -16.55
C TYR A 108 -0.27 -2.51 -15.72
N CYS A 109 -0.30 -1.18 -15.82
CA CYS A 109 -1.22 -0.33 -15.09
C CYS A 109 -2.56 -0.25 -15.82
N GLU A 110 -3.62 -0.82 -15.25
CA GLU A 110 -4.96 -0.82 -15.88
C GLU A 110 -5.58 0.58 -15.94
N ILE A 111 -5.27 1.43 -14.95
CA ILE A 111 -5.73 2.82 -14.89
C ILE A 111 -4.77 3.82 -15.56
N GLN A 112 -3.82 3.33 -16.37
CA GLN A 112 -2.79 4.16 -16.98
C GLN A 112 -3.38 5.34 -17.78
N ALA A 113 -4.29 5.06 -18.70
CA ALA A 113 -4.92 6.10 -19.51
C ALA A 113 -5.79 7.05 -18.67
N GLU A 114 -6.56 6.51 -17.74
CA GLU A 114 -7.45 7.31 -16.88
C GLU A 114 -6.65 8.23 -15.95
N LEU A 115 -5.54 7.75 -15.38
CA LEU A 115 -4.78 8.50 -14.39
C LEU A 115 -3.70 9.39 -14.99
N PHE A 116 -2.98 8.91 -16.02
CA PHE A 116 -1.76 9.56 -16.50
C PHE A 116 -1.87 10.23 -17.86
N GLU A 117 -2.93 9.99 -18.67
CA GLU A 117 -3.10 10.63 -19.96
C GLU A 117 -4.08 11.80 -19.87
N ALA A 118 -3.80 12.86 -20.62
CA ALA A 118 -4.69 13.99 -20.79
C ALA A 118 -5.04 14.19 -22.27
N PRO A 119 -6.22 14.73 -22.59
CA PRO A 119 -6.55 15.13 -23.92
C PRO A 119 -5.54 16.15 -24.46
N GLU A 120 -5.27 16.09 -25.76
CA GLU A 120 -4.39 17.06 -26.41
C GLU A 120 -4.99 18.46 -26.43
N GLY A 121 -4.13 19.48 -26.35
CA GLY A 121 -4.52 20.88 -26.51
C GLY A 121 -5.12 21.52 -25.28
N LEU A 122 -5.04 20.90 -24.11
CA LEU A 122 -5.44 21.53 -22.85
C LEU A 122 -4.50 22.68 -22.50
N THR A 123 -5.05 23.72 -21.91
CA THR A 123 -4.28 24.76 -21.24
C THR A 123 -3.79 24.24 -19.88
N LEU A 124 -2.72 24.82 -19.33
CA LEU A 124 -2.21 24.43 -18.02
C LEU A 124 -3.30 24.49 -16.92
N ALA A 125 -4.20 25.49 -16.97
CA ALA A 125 -5.29 25.59 -16.01
C ALA A 125 -6.25 24.41 -16.11
N GLN A 126 -6.56 23.95 -17.30
CA GLN A 126 -7.40 22.78 -17.54
C GLN A 126 -6.70 21.47 -17.14
N GLU A 127 -5.40 21.38 -17.37
CA GLU A 127 -4.57 20.25 -16.90
C GLU A 127 -4.55 20.17 -15.37
N VAL A 128 -4.40 21.31 -14.68
CA VAL A 128 -4.44 21.39 -13.21
C VAL A 128 -5.81 20.99 -12.67
N GLU A 129 -6.91 21.42 -13.29
CA GLU A 129 -8.26 21.04 -12.89
C GLU A 129 -8.49 19.53 -13.07
N LEU A 130 -8.08 18.97 -14.21
CA LEU A 130 -8.14 17.54 -14.48
C LEU A 130 -7.33 16.74 -13.46
N ALA A 131 -6.08 17.15 -13.21
CA ALA A 131 -5.21 16.54 -12.22
C ALA A 131 -5.81 16.63 -10.81
N SER A 132 -6.42 17.75 -10.43
CA SER A 132 -7.07 17.92 -9.12
C SER A 132 -8.18 16.88 -8.89
N GLY A 133 -9.04 16.67 -9.87
CA GLY A 133 -10.11 15.65 -9.77
C GLY A 133 -9.54 14.23 -9.62
N ARG A 134 -8.55 13.87 -10.44
CA ARG A 134 -7.90 12.55 -10.39
C ARG A 134 -7.13 12.33 -9.09
N LEU A 135 -6.40 13.33 -8.64
CA LEU A 135 -5.62 13.27 -7.40
C LEU A 135 -6.51 13.20 -6.16
N SER A 136 -7.68 13.84 -6.16
CA SER A 136 -8.64 13.73 -5.06
C SER A 136 -9.05 12.27 -4.84
N ALA A 137 -9.48 11.59 -5.87
CA ALA A 137 -9.90 10.19 -5.81
C ALA A 137 -8.72 9.25 -5.45
N LEU A 138 -7.54 9.47 -6.05
CA LEU A 138 -6.35 8.66 -5.79
C LEU A 138 -5.86 8.82 -4.35
N LEU A 139 -5.83 10.05 -3.83
CA LEU A 139 -5.37 10.35 -2.47
C LEU A 139 -6.30 9.75 -1.40
N GLU A 140 -7.63 9.76 -1.62
CA GLU A 140 -8.57 9.09 -0.71
C GLU A 140 -8.31 7.58 -0.62
N ARG A 141 -8.08 6.94 -1.75
CA ARG A 141 -7.70 5.51 -1.80
C ARG A 141 -6.33 5.27 -1.15
N ALA A 142 -5.33 6.07 -1.51
CA ALA A 142 -3.97 5.91 -1.01
C ALA A 142 -3.86 6.15 0.50
N PHE A 143 -4.54 7.17 1.01
CA PHE A 143 -4.51 7.51 2.44
C PHE A 143 -5.61 6.82 3.24
N ARG A 144 -6.49 6.11 2.55
CA ARG A 144 -7.53 5.27 3.16
C ARG A 144 -8.43 6.05 4.12
N ALA A 145 -8.64 7.32 3.82
CA ALA A 145 -9.44 8.25 4.61
C ALA A 145 -9.75 9.50 3.78
N PRO A 146 -10.76 10.30 4.15
CA PRO A 146 -11.03 11.58 3.51
C PRO A 146 -9.81 12.48 3.52
N VAL A 147 -9.59 13.18 2.41
CA VAL A 147 -8.43 14.06 2.24
C VAL A 147 -8.85 15.51 2.44
N GLN A 148 -8.15 16.19 3.36
CA GLN A 148 -8.36 17.60 3.56
C GLN A 148 -7.95 18.41 2.33
N GLU A 149 -8.69 19.46 2.03
CA GLU A 149 -8.43 20.38 0.92
C GLU A 149 -6.98 20.92 0.91
N THR A 150 -6.44 21.22 2.07
CA THR A 150 -5.04 21.67 2.21
C THR A 150 -4.02 20.61 1.77
N THR A 151 -4.34 19.34 1.96
CA THR A 151 -3.50 18.23 1.51
C THR A 151 -3.60 18.04 0.00
N LEU A 152 -4.83 18.02 -0.54
CA LEU A 152 -5.06 17.95 -1.99
C LEU A 152 -4.32 19.07 -2.70
N ARG A 153 -4.47 20.30 -2.22
CA ARG A 153 -3.81 21.48 -2.81
C ARG A 153 -2.29 21.38 -2.84
N ARG A 154 -1.64 20.75 -1.86
CA ARG A 154 -0.19 20.51 -1.91
C ARG A 154 0.21 19.63 -3.09
N TYR A 155 -0.53 18.53 -3.34
CA TYR A 155 -0.23 17.64 -4.46
C TYR A 155 -0.56 18.27 -5.80
N VAL A 156 -1.65 19.05 -5.88
CA VAL A 156 -2.00 19.82 -7.09
C VAL A 156 -0.95 20.88 -7.39
N ASN A 157 -0.47 21.62 -6.40
CA ASN A 157 0.62 22.59 -6.60
C ASN A 157 1.92 21.92 -7.03
N TYR A 158 2.21 20.72 -6.49
CA TYR A 158 3.36 19.94 -6.94
C TYR A 158 3.19 19.49 -8.38
N PHE A 159 2.01 19.01 -8.77
CA PHE A 159 1.68 18.69 -10.16
C PHE A 159 1.91 19.91 -11.07
N GLU A 160 1.34 21.05 -10.73
CA GLU A 160 1.47 22.28 -11.52
C GLU A 160 2.93 22.69 -11.72
N THR A 161 3.74 22.60 -10.67
CA THR A 161 5.18 22.89 -10.74
C THR A 161 5.88 21.93 -11.70
N ARG A 162 5.62 20.62 -11.54
CA ARG A 162 6.22 19.59 -12.41
C ARG A 162 5.74 19.71 -13.85
N CYS A 163 4.46 20.03 -14.07
CA CYS A 163 3.91 20.21 -15.41
C CYS A 163 4.56 21.40 -16.14
N ARG A 164 4.85 22.50 -15.44
CA ARG A 164 5.61 23.62 -16.00
C ARG A 164 7.05 23.27 -16.35
N GLU A 165 7.69 22.41 -15.54
CA GLU A 165 9.09 22.00 -15.74
C GLU A 165 9.24 20.96 -16.86
N THR A 166 8.35 19.99 -16.93
CA THR A 166 8.42 18.88 -17.90
C THR A 166 7.73 19.20 -19.23
N GLY A 167 6.74 20.09 -19.20
CA GLY A 167 5.87 20.38 -20.35
C GLY A 167 4.93 19.22 -20.69
N LYS A 168 4.79 18.22 -19.81
CA LYS A 168 3.98 17.03 -20.07
C LYS A 168 3.14 16.65 -18.86
N PHE A 169 1.83 16.51 -19.06
CA PHE A 169 0.88 16.05 -18.06
C PHE A 169 1.28 14.70 -17.45
N THR A 170 1.58 13.71 -18.32
CA THR A 170 1.93 12.35 -17.90
C THR A 170 3.14 12.32 -16.97
N ASP A 171 4.22 13.03 -17.32
CA ASP A 171 5.44 13.06 -16.51
C ASP A 171 5.18 13.71 -15.15
N ALA A 172 4.43 14.81 -15.14
CA ALA A 172 4.04 15.48 -13.89
C ALA A 172 3.17 14.60 -12.99
N MET A 173 2.18 13.89 -13.56
CA MET A 173 1.35 12.96 -12.80
C MET A 173 2.18 11.79 -12.25
N LYS A 174 3.09 11.23 -13.03
CA LYS A 174 4.02 10.18 -12.58
C LYS A 174 4.84 10.63 -11.38
N ASP A 175 5.40 11.83 -11.41
CA ASP A 175 6.15 12.39 -10.29
C ASP A 175 5.29 12.55 -9.02
N VAL A 176 4.04 13.02 -9.19
CA VAL A 176 3.11 13.15 -8.04
C VAL A 176 2.74 11.80 -7.45
N VAL A 177 2.46 10.81 -8.30
CA VAL A 177 2.14 9.45 -7.83
C VAL A 177 3.33 8.83 -7.10
N ALA A 178 4.56 8.99 -7.61
CA ALA A 178 5.77 8.57 -6.91
C ALA A 178 5.88 9.19 -5.51
N ALA A 179 5.55 10.48 -5.38
CA ALA A 179 5.54 11.16 -4.08
C ALA A 179 4.43 10.63 -3.14
N ILE A 180 3.27 10.26 -3.69
CA ILE A 180 2.18 9.63 -2.90
C ILE A 180 2.64 8.29 -2.35
N LEU A 181 3.27 7.44 -3.17
CA LEU A 181 3.77 6.12 -2.77
C LEU A 181 4.85 6.17 -1.67
N ALA A 182 5.57 7.28 -1.56
CA ALA A 182 6.56 7.53 -0.52
C ALA A 182 6.01 8.33 0.68
N SER A 183 4.75 8.74 0.62
CA SER A 183 4.13 9.53 1.69
C SER A 183 3.99 8.72 2.98
N PRO A 184 4.34 9.26 4.15
CA PRO A 184 4.06 8.61 5.43
C PRO A 184 2.58 8.24 5.62
N ARG A 185 1.65 8.99 5.02
CA ARG A 185 0.22 8.66 5.05
C ARG A 185 -0.12 7.39 4.25
N PHE A 186 0.66 7.08 3.23
CA PHE A 186 0.53 5.83 2.48
C PHE A 186 1.25 4.68 3.18
N LEU A 187 2.46 4.94 3.68
CA LEU A 187 3.35 3.92 4.25
C LEU A 187 2.86 3.37 5.60
N PHE A 188 2.24 4.23 6.42
CA PHE A 188 1.84 3.85 7.78
C PHE A 188 0.33 3.78 7.94
N VAL A 189 -0.12 2.73 8.62
CA VAL A 189 -1.50 2.63 9.08
C VAL A 189 -1.62 3.46 10.36
N ARG A 190 -2.44 4.50 10.33
CA ARG A 190 -2.65 5.35 11.52
C ARG A 190 -3.43 4.61 12.57
N ALA A 191 -3.02 4.77 13.82
CA ALA A 191 -3.82 4.37 14.96
C ALA A 191 -5.14 5.16 15.01
N GLU A 192 -6.13 4.62 15.70
CA GLU A 192 -7.42 5.30 15.90
C GLU A 192 -7.21 6.62 16.65
N GLU A 193 -7.72 7.70 16.10
CA GLU A 193 -7.94 8.92 16.87
C GLU A 193 -9.27 8.72 17.62
N THR A 194 -9.20 8.42 18.91
CA THR A 194 -10.35 8.50 19.79
C THR A 194 -10.63 9.97 20.06
N ALA A 195 -11.89 10.39 19.99
CA ALA A 195 -12.28 11.70 20.47
C ALA A 195 -11.93 11.80 21.96
N GLU A 196 -11.42 12.95 22.42
CA GLU A 196 -11.09 13.17 23.83
C GLU A 196 -12.27 12.76 24.72
N GLY A 197 -12.04 11.78 25.60
CA GLY A 197 -13.06 11.27 26.54
C GLY A 197 -14.03 10.22 25.98
N SER A 198 -13.78 9.67 24.80
CA SER A 198 -14.60 8.59 24.21
C SER A 198 -13.73 7.39 23.85
N ASP A 199 -14.14 6.21 24.30
CA ASP A 199 -13.53 4.94 23.87
C ASP A 199 -13.97 4.52 22.47
N VAL A 200 -14.87 5.28 21.83
CA VAL A 200 -15.39 4.97 20.48
C VAL A 200 -14.63 5.78 19.45
N PRO A 201 -14.02 5.15 18.44
CA PRO A 201 -13.35 5.85 17.35
C PRO A 201 -14.29 6.84 16.65
N SER A 202 -13.81 8.02 16.33
CA SER A 202 -14.61 9.08 15.68
C SER A 202 -15.05 8.72 14.25
N SER A 203 -14.37 7.76 13.62
CA SER A 203 -14.53 7.39 12.22
C SER A 203 -14.43 5.87 12.03
N ALA A 204 -15.08 5.32 11.00
CA ALA A 204 -14.99 3.90 10.65
C ALA A 204 -13.79 3.54 9.73
N TYR A 205 -13.04 4.53 9.26
CA TYR A 205 -11.87 4.29 8.39
C TYR A 205 -10.76 3.46 9.05
N PRO A 206 -10.41 3.65 10.34
CA PRO A 206 -9.44 2.79 11.01
C PRO A 206 -9.88 1.32 11.06
N LEU A 207 -11.18 1.05 11.22
CA LEU A 207 -11.72 -0.31 11.18
C LEU A 207 -11.57 -0.93 9.79
N ALA A 208 -11.93 -0.18 8.72
CA ALA A 208 -11.73 -0.61 7.34
C ALA A 208 -10.26 -0.93 7.05
N ASN A 209 -9.35 -0.07 7.48
CA ASN A 209 -7.91 -0.27 7.31
C ASN A 209 -7.43 -1.54 8.02
N ARG A 210 -7.77 -1.73 9.29
CA ARG A 210 -7.37 -2.93 10.03
C ARG A 210 -7.92 -4.20 9.40
N LEU A 211 -9.17 -4.20 8.96
CA LEU A 211 -9.78 -5.35 8.31
C LEU A 211 -9.07 -5.69 6.99
N ALA A 212 -8.80 -4.70 6.15
CA ALA A 212 -8.14 -4.91 4.87
C ALA A 212 -6.68 -5.39 5.03
N PHE A 213 -5.90 -4.76 5.90
CA PHE A 213 -4.52 -5.20 6.14
C PHE A 213 -4.45 -6.56 6.83
N PHE A 214 -5.40 -6.87 7.72
CA PHE A 214 -5.43 -8.16 8.39
C PHE A 214 -5.80 -9.30 7.42
N LEU A 215 -6.80 -9.12 6.57
CA LEU A 215 -7.28 -10.18 5.68
C LEU A 215 -6.54 -10.19 4.33
N TRP A 216 -6.30 -9.03 3.72
CA TRP A 216 -5.73 -8.96 2.37
C TRP A 216 -4.27 -8.51 2.33
N SER A 217 -3.70 -8.08 3.47
CA SER A 217 -2.38 -7.45 3.52
C SER A 217 -2.26 -6.28 2.53
N SER A 218 -3.35 -5.56 2.31
CA SER A 218 -3.48 -4.49 1.32
C SER A 218 -4.42 -3.37 1.80
N ILE A 219 -4.59 -2.35 0.95
CA ILE A 219 -5.52 -1.24 1.21
C ILE A 219 -6.97 -1.69 1.09
N PRO A 220 -7.91 -0.99 1.78
CA PRO A 220 -9.34 -1.20 1.59
C PRO A 220 -9.76 -0.95 0.15
N ASP A 221 -10.69 -1.76 -0.35
CA ASP A 221 -11.33 -1.53 -1.64
C ASP A 221 -12.37 -0.39 -1.57
N LYS A 222 -12.91 -0.02 -2.73
CA LYS A 222 -13.89 1.08 -2.85
C LYS A 222 -15.15 0.82 -2.01
N GLU A 223 -15.62 -0.43 -1.96
CA GLU A 223 -16.81 -0.81 -1.18
C GLU A 223 -16.58 -0.63 0.32
N LEU A 224 -15.45 -1.12 0.82
CA LEU A 224 -15.10 -1.02 2.23
C LEU A 224 -14.88 0.44 2.67
N LEU A 225 -14.27 1.27 1.81
CA LEU A 225 -14.10 2.70 2.06
C LEU A 225 -15.44 3.44 2.08
N GLU A 226 -16.39 3.08 1.20
CA GLU A 226 -17.71 3.68 1.18
C GLU A 226 -18.52 3.34 2.44
N LEU A 227 -18.51 2.08 2.87
CA LEU A 227 -19.13 1.66 4.13
C LEU A 227 -18.48 2.33 5.36
N ALA A 228 -17.18 2.62 5.28
CA ALA A 228 -16.51 3.41 6.32
C ALA A 228 -16.94 4.87 6.28
N ARG A 229 -17.14 5.45 5.10
CA ARG A 229 -17.58 6.83 4.90
C ARG A 229 -19.01 7.05 5.45
N THR A 230 -19.93 6.12 5.17
CA THR A 230 -21.32 6.18 5.67
C THR A 230 -21.43 5.81 7.15
N GLY A 231 -20.40 5.18 7.72
CA GLY A 231 -20.41 4.66 9.09
C GLY A 231 -21.11 3.30 9.24
N GLU A 232 -21.65 2.75 8.17
CA GLU A 232 -22.36 1.46 8.17
C GLU A 232 -21.45 0.29 8.54
N LEU A 233 -20.15 0.39 8.28
CA LEU A 233 -19.16 -0.64 8.63
C LEU A 233 -19.12 -0.96 10.13
N ARG A 234 -19.64 -0.09 10.99
CA ARG A 234 -19.75 -0.31 12.45
C ARG A 234 -20.90 -1.22 12.85
N GLN A 235 -21.88 -1.43 11.98
CA GLN A 235 -22.97 -2.35 12.20
C GLN A 235 -22.43 -3.78 12.13
N LEU A 236 -22.70 -4.58 13.15
CA LEU A 236 -22.14 -5.94 13.29
C LEU A 236 -22.47 -6.82 12.08
N GLU A 237 -23.68 -6.69 11.55
CA GLU A 237 -24.13 -7.48 10.39
C GLU A 237 -23.37 -7.08 9.12
N VAL A 238 -23.18 -5.77 8.89
CA VAL A 238 -22.39 -5.26 7.75
C VAL A 238 -20.94 -5.69 7.86
N LEU A 239 -20.35 -5.56 9.06
CA LEU A 239 -18.98 -5.99 9.32
C LEU A 239 -18.79 -7.49 9.04
N ARG A 240 -19.76 -8.32 9.46
CA ARG A 240 -19.76 -9.76 9.22
C ARG A 240 -19.84 -10.07 7.72
N GLN A 241 -20.77 -9.45 7.00
CA GLN A 241 -20.93 -9.62 5.56
C GLN A 241 -19.65 -9.24 4.82
N GLN A 242 -19.03 -8.12 5.17
CA GLN A 242 -17.77 -7.70 4.57
C GLN A 242 -16.63 -8.68 4.89
N THR A 243 -16.55 -9.18 6.11
CA THR A 243 -15.55 -10.19 6.47
C THR A 243 -15.74 -11.48 5.68
N GLU A 244 -16.97 -11.96 5.51
CA GLU A 244 -17.28 -13.16 4.71
C GLU A 244 -16.95 -12.94 3.23
N ARG A 245 -17.28 -11.78 2.67
CA ARG A 245 -16.90 -11.38 1.31
C ARG A 245 -15.39 -11.41 1.12
N MET A 246 -14.65 -10.79 2.02
CA MET A 246 -13.20 -10.70 1.96
C MET A 246 -12.51 -12.06 2.09
N LEU A 247 -13.01 -12.94 2.95
CA LEU A 247 -12.52 -14.31 3.08
C LEU A 247 -12.81 -15.15 1.81
N SER A 248 -13.98 -14.94 1.20
CA SER A 248 -14.31 -15.62 -0.05
C SER A 248 -13.36 -15.24 -1.18
N CYS A 249 -12.97 -13.95 -1.29
CA CYS A 249 -11.96 -13.51 -2.24
C CYS A 249 -10.59 -14.18 -1.99
N LEU A 250 -10.18 -14.35 -0.73
CA LEU A 250 -8.90 -14.99 -0.39
C LEU A 250 -8.83 -16.44 -0.84
N LEU A 251 -9.94 -17.17 -0.79
CA LEU A 251 -10.00 -18.57 -1.25
C LEU A 251 -9.74 -18.72 -2.75
N TYR A 252 -10.01 -17.66 -3.54
CA TYR A 252 -9.79 -17.65 -4.99
C TYR A 252 -8.47 -17.02 -5.41
N THR A 253 -7.88 -16.15 -4.59
CA THR A 253 -6.70 -15.35 -4.94
C THR A 253 -5.41 -15.79 -4.25
N SER A 254 -5.50 -16.61 -3.21
CA SER A 254 -4.30 -17.22 -2.64
C SER A 254 -3.76 -18.25 -3.62
N PRO A 255 -2.52 -18.09 -4.14
CA PRO A 255 -1.91 -19.16 -4.92
C PRO A 255 -1.93 -20.42 -4.06
N SER A 256 -2.54 -21.46 -4.58
CA SER A 256 -2.50 -22.77 -3.93
C SER A 256 -1.02 -23.15 -3.75
N PRO A 257 -0.60 -23.68 -2.58
CA PRO A 257 0.75 -24.19 -2.43
C PRO A 257 1.09 -25.33 -3.41
N ARG A 258 0.20 -25.63 -4.35
CA ARG A 258 0.30 -26.70 -5.34
C ARG A 258 0.48 -26.21 -6.77
N ASP A 259 0.45 -24.89 -7.01
CA ASP A 259 0.79 -24.38 -8.34
C ASP A 259 2.32 -24.32 -8.44
N PRO A 260 2.90 -24.99 -9.47
CA PRO A 260 4.35 -25.15 -9.62
C PRO A 260 5.08 -23.87 -9.92
#